data_00d0551f9aa5d11fb5195d002cd35337
#
_entry.id   00d0551f9aa5d11fb5195d002cd35337
#
_cell.length_a   1.000
_cell.length_b   1.000
_cell.length_c   1.000
_cell.angle_alpha   90.00
_cell.angle_beta   90.00
_cell.angle_gamma   90.00
#
_symmetry.space_group_name_H-M   'P 1'
#
loop_
_entity.id
_entity.type
_entity.pdbx_description
1 polymer ?
#
loop_
_entity_poly.entity_id
_entity_poly.type
_entity_poly.pdbx_seq_one_letter_code
_entity_poly.pdbx_strand_id
1 'polypeptide(L)'
;MRNKLSVVATLTGLWLVWVLNSASAAQIETGRMSEIVKVLASDEFAGRAPGGPGEAKTIAYLITQFTALGLEPGGEDGSWTQPVPLNHTQIQGASRLSIQAGDLEQPLVQAIDVEVSSALAVERVQINSAPIVFVGFGVSAPERDWDDFGEIDLAGKVAVFLVNDPDFAATTNEPVAGRFGGKRMTYYGRWTYKFEEATRRGALAALVIHETQGAGYGWSVAASSPGENYSIVPGVAALAPLALQGWLHGDAAERMFASAGLDLSEQARLARSRGFKAFELQNISFNADLMVTVERIESRNLLALLPGTTYPQETIMVSSHWDAYGQGQPDDLGRTVRPGANDDALGTAGVIELARVLKASTPMARSVVFAVWTAEESGLLGSSTYASAPIYPLATTVANFTLDILQTAGPARDVILIGEGQSDLEDDLRRAAAAQGRVLTPESLPENGLFFRADHFPLARQGVPVLLLMAIAGGVDLIEGGRAAGDQWIRDYVGQCYHQTCDAWSPNWDLRGAAQDVELYHQIIKDLGSSRRWPQWRSSSEFQAIRALSVDQRQR
;
A
#
# COMPACT_ATOMS: atom_id res chain seq x y z
N MET A 1 -20.26 18.37 99.61
CA MET A 1 -20.85 18.96 98.45
C MET A 1 -19.71 19.20 97.43
N ARG A 2 -19.51 18.33 96.50
CA ARG A 2 -18.42 18.42 95.49
C ARG A 2 -19.06 18.20 94.13
N ASN A 3 -19.05 19.24 93.30
CA ASN A 3 -19.42 19.20 91.89
C ASN A 3 -18.34 18.47 91.07
N LYS A 4 -18.77 17.48 90.31
CA LYS A 4 -17.94 16.88 89.24
C LYS A 4 -18.36 17.46 87.89
N LEU A 5 -17.48 18.23 87.26
CA LEU A 5 -17.59 18.58 85.85
C LEU A 5 -17.15 17.40 84.99
N SER A 6 -18.03 16.98 84.11
CA SER A 6 -17.70 16.03 83.05
C SER A 6 -17.30 16.80 81.76
N VAL A 7 -16.07 16.60 81.28
CA VAL A 7 -15.61 17.13 80.03
C VAL A 7 -15.94 16.09 78.96
N VAL A 8 -16.78 16.45 77.99
CA VAL A 8 -17.04 15.66 76.77
C VAL A 8 -16.06 16.11 75.68
N ALA A 9 -15.14 15.24 75.32
CA ALA A 9 -14.23 15.47 74.18
C ALA A 9 -14.89 14.99 72.86
N THR A 10 -15.21 15.93 72.00
CA THR A 10 -15.73 15.65 70.64
C THR A 10 -14.56 15.40 69.69
N LEU A 11 -14.36 14.15 69.28
CA LEU A 11 -13.43 13.76 68.23
C LEU A 11 -14.11 14.00 66.88
N THR A 12 -13.72 15.07 66.19
CA THR A 12 -14.06 15.28 64.75
C THR A 12 -13.05 14.50 63.90
N GLY A 13 -13.49 13.35 63.38
CA GLY A 13 -12.73 12.58 62.39
C GLY A 13 -12.79 13.28 61.04
N LEU A 14 -11.65 13.78 60.56
CA LEU A 14 -11.47 14.19 59.16
C LEU A 14 -11.38 12.93 58.28
N TRP A 15 -12.44 12.67 57.53
CA TRP A 15 -12.38 11.71 56.41
C TRP A 15 -11.74 12.39 55.22
N LEU A 16 -10.47 12.05 54.92
CA LEU A 16 -9.83 12.36 53.62
C LEU A 16 -10.47 11.46 52.56
N VAL A 17 -11.42 12.02 51.79
CA VAL A 17 -11.91 11.37 50.57
C VAL A 17 -10.83 11.49 49.52
N TRP A 18 -10.07 10.41 49.30
CA TRP A 18 -9.24 10.27 48.12
C TRP A 18 -10.19 10.11 46.92
N VAL A 19 -10.39 11.21 46.17
CA VAL A 19 -10.97 11.13 44.84
C VAL A 19 -9.90 10.50 43.96
N LEU A 20 -10.00 9.19 43.73
CA LEU A 20 -9.29 8.51 42.64
C LEU A 20 -9.85 9.11 41.34
N ASN A 21 -9.16 10.12 40.81
CA ASN A 21 -9.30 10.49 39.41
C ASN A 21 -8.79 9.29 38.63
N SER A 22 -9.65 8.32 38.31
CA SER A 22 -9.42 7.41 37.21
C SER A 22 -9.40 8.29 35.98
N ALA A 23 -8.19 8.64 35.50
CA ALA A 23 -8.04 9.20 34.16
C ALA A 23 -8.75 8.24 33.22
N SER A 24 -9.87 8.68 32.67
CA SER A 24 -10.53 7.94 31.59
C SER A 24 -9.48 7.73 30.51
N ALA A 25 -9.23 6.47 30.10
CA ALA A 25 -8.32 6.20 29.00
C ALA A 25 -8.75 7.04 27.80
N ALA A 26 -7.81 7.75 27.19
CA ALA A 26 -8.12 8.55 26.02
C ALA A 26 -8.67 7.62 24.93
N GLN A 27 -9.83 7.94 24.38
CA GLN A 27 -10.49 7.17 23.32
C GLN A 27 -10.19 7.77 21.96
N ILE A 28 -10.28 6.98 20.90
CA ILE A 28 -10.22 7.45 19.52
C ILE A 28 -11.46 8.34 19.25
N GLU A 29 -11.23 9.57 18.80
CA GLU A 29 -12.28 10.57 18.61
C GLU A 29 -12.63 10.74 17.13
N THR A 30 -13.79 10.23 16.72
CA THR A 30 -14.29 10.32 15.32
C THR A 30 -14.39 11.76 14.82
N GLY A 31 -14.76 12.70 15.70
CA GLY A 31 -14.84 14.12 15.35
C GLY A 31 -13.47 14.71 14.97
N ARG A 32 -12.41 14.35 15.69
CA ARG A 32 -11.05 14.78 15.34
C ARG A 32 -10.57 14.14 14.03
N MET A 33 -10.83 12.85 13.84
CA MET A 33 -10.52 12.19 12.57
C MET A 33 -11.20 12.92 11.40
N SER A 34 -12.50 13.20 11.53
CA SER A 34 -13.27 13.91 10.51
C SER A 34 -12.71 15.31 10.20
N GLU A 35 -12.33 16.09 11.20
CA GLU A 35 -11.74 17.42 11.00
C GLU A 35 -10.36 17.35 10.32
N ILE A 36 -9.53 16.37 10.66
CA ILE A 36 -8.22 16.16 10.00
C ILE A 36 -8.43 15.84 8.53
N VAL A 37 -9.33 14.88 8.22
CA VAL A 37 -9.66 14.52 6.82
C VAL A 37 -10.19 15.73 6.05
N LYS A 38 -11.13 16.49 6.64
CA LYS A 38 -11.72 17.68 6.02
C LYS A 38 -10.65 18.72 5.64
N VAL A 39 -9.62 18.88 6.45
CA VAL A 39 -8.50 19.77 6.16
C VAL A 39 -7.64 19.19 5.04
N LEU A 40 -7.13 17.96 5.19
CA LEU A 40 -6.22 17.34 4.23
C LEU A 40 -6.86 17.14 2.84
N ALA A 41 -8.16 16.83 2.79
CA ALA A 41 -8.90 16.62 1.55
C ALA A 41 -9.51 17.90 0.96
N SER A 42 -9.21 19.08 1.54
CA SER A 42 -9.71 20.34 0.98
C SER A 42 -8.96 20.74 -0.28
N ASP A 43 -9.61 21.52 -1.15
CA ASP A 43 -9.01 22.05 -2.40
C ASP A 43 -7.72 22.84 -2.14
N GLU A 44 -7.56 23.39 -0.94
CA GLU A 44 -6.35 24.12 -0.54
C GLU A 44 -5.09 23.24 -0.57
N PHE A 45 -5.25 21.92 -0.36
CA PHE A 45 -4.18 20.94 -0.40
C PHE A 45 -3.98 20.34 -1.80
N ALA A 46 -4.75 20.77 -2.79
CA ALA A 46 -4.59 20.46 -4.22
C ALA A 46 -4.40 18.96 -4.53
N GLY A 47 -5.03 18.07 -3.74
CA GLY A 47 -4.95 16.62 -3.90
C GLY A 47 -3.59 16.01 -3.56
N ARG A 48 -2.71 16.72 -2.88
CA ARG A 48 -1.49 16.24 -2.21
C ARG A 48 -0.51 15.40 -3.07
N ALA A 49 -0.42 15.66 -4.38
CA ALA A 49 0.58 14.95 -5.20
C ALA A 49 2.01 15.24 -4.74
N PRO A 50 2.93 14.25 -4.80
CA PRO A 50 4.36 14.44 -4.52
C PRO A 50 4.96 15.52 -5.43
N GLY A 51 5.71 16.46 -4.85
CA GLY A 51 6.23 17.63 -5.58
C GLY A 51 5.19 18.67 -5.97
N GLY A 52 3.91 18.39 -5.74
CA GLY A 52 2.80 19.28 -6.10
C GLY A 52 2.61 20.45 -5.12
N PRO A 53 1.72 21.40 -5.46
CA PRO A 53 1.51 22.62 -4.66
C PRO A 53 0.96 22.35 -3.25
N GLY A 54 0.36 21.17 -3.02
CA GLY A 54 -0.18 20.77 -1.73
C GLY A 54 0.85 20.17 -0.78
N GLU A 55 1.98 19.64 -1.25
CA GLU A 55 2.95 18.91 -0.43
C GLU A 55 3.45 19.72 0.78
N ALA A 56 3.97 20.92 0.53
CA ALA A 56 4.54 21.74 1.60
C ALA A 56 3.51 22.07 2.70
N LYS A 57 2.25 22.30 2.32
CA LYS A 57 1.16 22.53 3.27
C LYS A 57 0.82 21.26 4.06
N THR A 58 0.80 20.11 3.39
CA THR A 58 0.54 18.80 4.01
C THR A 58 1.60 18.50 5.07
N ILE A 59 2.88 18.60 4.71
CA ILE A 59 3.99 18.38 5.65
C ILE A 59 3.92 19.34 6.84
N ALA A 60 3.69 20.64 6.58
CA ALA A 60 3.57 21.65 7.66
C ALA A 60 2.38 21.36 8.59
N TYR A 61 1.24 20.95 8.03
CA TYR A 61 0.06 20.58 8.80
C TYR A 61 0.35 19.35 9.69
N LEU A 62 0.92 18.29 9.16
CA LEU A 62 1.24 17.08 9.89
C LEU A 62 2.27 17.33 11.00
N ILE A 63 3.33 18.11 10.73
CA ILE A 63 4.30 18.54 11.76
C ILE A 63 3.58 19.30 12.89
N THR A 64 2.65 20.18 12.54
CA THR A 64 1.86 20.93 13.53
C THR A 64 1.03 19.99 14.41
N GLN A 65 0.36 18.97 13.82
CA GLN A 65 -0.41 18.00 14.57
C GLN A 65 0.47 17.20 15.54
N PHE A 66 1.58 16.64 15.09
CA PHE A 66 2.48 15.84 15.95
C PHE A 66 3.19 16.68 17.01
N THR A 67 3.58 17.91 16.67
CA THR A 67 4.16 18.86 17.64
C THR A 67 3.15 19.21 18.74
N ALA A 68 1.90 19.47 18.39
CA ALA A 68 0.84 19.78 19.35
C ALA A 68 0.56 18.61 20.31
N LEU A 69 0.82 17.37 19.89
CA LEU A 69 0.74 16.18 20.74
C LEU A 69 1.98 15.99 21.62
N GLY A 70 3.03 16.81 21.45
CA GLY A 70 4.29 16.71 22.19
C GLY A 70 5.11 15.48 21.81
N LEU A 71 5.04 15.05 20.55
CA LEU A 71 5.96 14.06 19.98
C LEU A 71 7.29 14.72 19.59
N GLU A 72 8.30 13.89 19.39
CA GLU A 72 9.63 14.31 18.96
C GLU A 72 9.81 14.15 17.44
N PRO A 73 10.68 14.94 16.79
CA PRO A 73 11.08 14.68 15.42
C PRO A 73 11.69 13.28 15.28
N GLY A 74 11.19 12.50 14.30
CA GLY A 74 11.62 11.13 14.05
C GLY A 74 12.36 10.94 12.73
N GLY A 75 12.61 12.01 11.98
CA GLY A 75 13.28 11.99 10.69
C GLY A 75 14.81 12.09 10.76
N GLU A 76 15.45 12.31 9.60
CA GLU A 76 16.91 12.42 9.52
C GLU A 76 17.46 13.62 10.31
N ASP A 77 18.60 13.44 10.94
CA ASP A 77 19.34 14.48 11.66
C ASP A 77 18.50 15.28 12.67
N GLY A 78 17.50 14.64 13.28
CA GLY A 78 16.60 15.26 14.25
C GLY A 78 15.54 16.17 13.61
N SER A 79 15.31 16.04 12.30
CA SER A 79 14.20 16.66 11.58
C SER A 79 12.92 15.84 11.70
N TRP A 80 11.83 16.35 11.14
CA TRP A 80 10.57 15.62 11.02
C TRP A 80 10.49 14.75 9.76
N THR A 81 11.45 14.86 8.84
CA THR A 81 11.32 14.29 7.50
C THR A 81 12.54 13.46 7.10
N GLN A 82 12.32 12.56 6.16
CA GLN A 82 13.33 11.86 5.38
C GLN A 82 13.15 12.27 3.91
N PRO A 83 14.19 12.77 3.22
CA PRO A 83 14.11 13.08 1.80
C PRO A 83 13.81 11.83 0.96
N VAL A 84 12.96 12.02 -0.05
CA VAL A 84 12.62 11.01 -1.06
C VAL A 84 12.82 11.64 -2.44
N PRO A 85 14.03 11.55 -3.00
CA PRO A 85 14.31 12.12 -4.32
C PRO A 85 13.65 11.29 -5.41
N LEU A 86 12.78 11.94 -6.22
CA LEU A 86 12.02 11.30 -7.28
C LEU A 86 12.30 11.95 -8.64
N ASN A 87 12.21 11.16 -9.69
CA ASN A 87 12.00 11.65 -11.04
C ASN A 87 10.49 11.56 -11.33
N HIS A 88 9.90 12.65 -11.72
CA HIS A 88 8.56 12.71 -12.29
C HIS A 88 8.71 12.81 -13.81
N THR A 89 8.09 11.88 -14.53
CA THR A 89 8.11 11.85 -16.00
C THR A 89 6.68 11.88 -16.51
N GLN A 90 6.46 12.65 -17.59
CA GLN A 90 5.15 12.76 -18.22
C GLN A 90 5.29 12.70 -19.74
N ILE A 91 4.62 11.76 -20.38
CA ILE A 91 4.54 11.69 -21.84
C ILE A 91 3.75 12.90 -22.35
N GLN A 92 4.31 13.56 -23.38
CA GLN A 92 3.76 14.79 -23.95
C GLN A 92 3.27 14.59 -25.39
N GLY A 93 2.17 15.25 -25.74
CA GLY A 93 1.65 15.31 -27.09
C GLY A 93 1.12 13.98 -27.63
N ALA A 94 1.06 13.87 -28.96
CA ALA A 94 0.61 12.64 -29.62
C ALA A 94 1.70 11.58 -29.56
N SER A 95 1.47 10.53 -28.78
CA SER A 95 2.32 9.34 -28.71
C SER A 95 2.24 8.56 -30.02
N ARG A 96 3.39 8.16 -30.53
CA ARG A 96 3.44 7.15 -31.59
C ARG A 96 3.82 5.82 -30.98
N LEU A 97 2.81 4.98 -30.85
CA LEU A 97 2.94 3.61 -30.33
C LEU A 97 2.31 2.67 -31.36
N SER A 98 3.01 1.64 -31.76
CA SER A 98 2.44 0.66 -32.70
C SER A 98 3.04 -0.74 -32.56
N ILE A 99 2.27 -1.72 -32.99
CA ILE A 99 2.70 -3.09 -33.26
C ILE A 99 2.91 -3.21 -34.78
N GLN A 100 4.08 -3.63 -35.20
CA GLN A 100 4.37 -4.00 -36.58
C GLN A 100 4.19 -5.49 -36.74
N ALA A 101 3.33 -5.93 -37.67
CA ALA A 101 3.08 -7.32 -38.01
C ALA A 101 3.35 -7.52 -39.50
N GLY A 102 4.56 -7.97 -39.86
CA GLY A 102 5.01 -7.97 -41.24
C GLY A 102 4.96 -6.54 -41.83
N ASP A 103 4.20 -6.33 -42.93
CA ASP A 103 4.01 -5.01 -43.53
C ASP A 103 2.86 -4.20 -42.92
N LEU A 104 2.10 -4.75 -41.96
CA LEU A 104 0.96 -4.08 -41.34
C LEU A 104 1.39 -3.38 -40.06
N GLU A 105 1.20 -2.07 -40.01
CA GLU A 105 1.33 -1.28 -38.78
C GLU A 105 -0.03 -1.17 -38.10
N GLN A 106 -0.09 -1.51 -36.80
CA GLN A 106 -1.27 -1.39 -35.94
C GLN A 106 -0.98 -0.32 -34.88
N PRO A 107 -1.54 0.89 -35.02
CA PRO A 107 -1.35 1.93 -34.03
C PRO A 107 -1.99 1.52 -32.70
N LEU A 108 -1.35 1.92 -31.59
CA LEU A 108 -1.86 1.81 -30.23
C LEU A 108 -2.14 3.20 -29.69
N VAL A 109 -3.31 3.38 -29.14
CA VAL A 109 -3.75 4.66 -28.56
C VAL A 109 -3.58 4.62 -27.04
N GLN A 110 -2.83 5.59 -26.51
CA GLN A 110 -2.64 5.76 -25.05
C GLN A 110 -3.97 5.86 -24.34
N ALA A 111 -4.11 5.25 -23.17
CA ALA A 111 -5.31 5.15 -22.33
C ALA A 111 -6.48 4.35 -22.95
N ILE A 112 -6.39 3.92 -24.21
CA ILE A 112 -7.42 3.11 -24.87
C ILE A 112 -6.91 1.68 -25.12
N ASP A 113 -5.85 1.54 -25.93
CA ASP A 113 -5.25 0.24 -26.27
C ASP A 113 -4.09 -0.13 -25.35
N VAL A 114 -3.40 0.88 -24.86
CA VAL A 114 -2.21 0.71 -24.02
C VAL A 114 -2.14 1.86 -23.02
N GLU A 115 -1.63 1.59 -21.85
CA GLU A 115 -1.25 2.60 -20.88
C GLU A 115 0.21 2.41 -20.54
N VAL A 116 1.08 3.28 -21.02
CA VAL A 116 2.52 3.21 -20.78
C VAL A 116 3.05 4.51 -20.21
N SER A 117 4.07 4.37 -19.40
CA SER A 117 4.89 5.46 -18.89
C SER A 117 6.37 5.13 -19.02
N SER A 118 7.24 6.13 -18.91
CA SER A 118 8.68 5.94 -18.92
C SER A 118 9.26 6.02 -17.51
N ALA A 119 10.03 5.03 -17.11
CA ALA A 119 10.86 5.10 -15.91
C ALA A 119 12.24 5.74 -16.16
N LEU A 120 12.58 6.01 -17.44
CA LEU A 120 13.80 6.71 -17.80
C LEU A 120 13.63 8.22 -17.67
N ALA A 121 14.59 8.87 -17.01
CA ALA A 121 14.67 10.33 -16.95
C ALA A 121 15.32 10.89 -18.25
N VAL A 122 14.62 10.77 -19.39
CA VAL A 122 15.07 11.24 -20.72
C VAL A 122 13.94 11.99 -21.42
N GLU A 123 14.29 13.01 -22.21
CA GLU A 123 13.30 13.84 -22.91
C GLU A 123 12.63 13.16 -24.12
N ARG A 124 13.16 12.05 -24.57
CA ARG A 124 12.61 11.26 -25.69
C ARG A 124 12.89 9.78 -25.50
N VAL A 125 11.86 8.96 -25.66
CA VAL A 125 11.96 7.51 -25.72
C VAL A 125 11.72 7.07 -27.16
N GLN A 126 12.68 6.35 -27.73
CA GLN A 126 12.57 5.76 -29.07
C GLN A 126 12.82 4.26 -28.99
N ILE A 127 11.88 3.49 -29.52
CA ILE A 127 11.97 2.04 -29.70
C ILE A 127 11.66 1.75 -31.17
N ASN A 128 12.56 1.11 -31.85
CA ASN A 128 12.42 0.82 -33.28
C ASN A 128 12.46 -0.69 -33.49
N SER A 129 11.36 -1.26 -33.94
CA SER A 129 11.21 -2.67 -34.30
C SER A 129 11.76 -3.63 -33.25
N ALA A 130 11.50 -3.35 -31.95
CA ALA A 130 11.91 -4.22 -30.87
C ALA A 130 11.12 -5.54 -30.89
N PRO A 131 11.78 -6.71 -30.88
CA PRO A 131 11.07 -7.99 -30.81
C PRO A 131 10.22 -8.09 -29.55
N ILE A 132 9.07 -8.74 -29.65
CA ILE A 132 8.16 -8.97 -28.53
C ILE A 132 8.31 -10.41 -28.06
N VAL A 133 8.53 -10.58 -26.76
CA VAL A 133 8.59 -11.89 -26.10
C VAL A 133 7.38 -12.05 -25.21
N PHE A 134 6.57 -13.09 -25.46
CA PHE A 134 5.54 -13.50 -24.53
C PHE A 134 6.16 -14.37 -23.44
N VAL A 135 6.08 -13.90 -22.22
CA VAL A 135 6.70 -14.55 -21.05
C VAL A 135 5.67 -15.25 -20.14
N GLY A 136 4.44 -15.44 -20.63
CA GLY A 136 3.39 -16.03 -19.82
C GLY A 136 3.12 -15.18 -18.57
N PHE A 137 3.08 -15.81 -17.39
CA PHE A 137 2.99 -15.09 -16.12
C PHE A 137 4.33 -14.47 -15.70
N GLY A 138 5.43 -14.84 -16.35
CA GLY A 138 6.77 -14.30 -16.07
C GLY A 138 7.26 -14.58 -14.65
N VAL A 139 6.98 -15.76 -14.15
CA VAL A 139 7.38 -16.18 -12.81
C VAL A 139 8.72 -16.91 -12.84
N SER A 140 9.63 -16.50 -11.95
CA SER A 140 10.87 -17.23 -11.63
C SER A 140 10.87 -17.54 -10.12
N ALA A 141 10.41 -18.74 -9.76
CA ALA A 141 10.21 -19.20 -8.40
C ALA A 141 10.84 -20.58 -8.19
N PRO A 142 12.18 -20.66 -8.03
CA PRO A 142 12.88 -21.94 -7.90
C PRO A 142 12.42 -22.75 -6.68
N GLU A 143 11.98 -22.11 -5.61
CA GLU A 143 11.42 -22.77 -4.41
C GLU A 143 10.08 -23.48 -4.68
N ARG A 144 9.41 -23.12 -5.78
CA ARG A 144 8.17 -23.73 -6.28
C ARG A 144 8.43 -24.60 -7.52
N ASP A 145 9.71 -24.76 -7.90
CA ASP A 145 10.14 -25.47 -9.10
C ASP A 145 9.40 -24.94 -10.34
N TRP A 146 9.45 -23.59 -10.49
CA TRP A 146 8.77 -22.86 -11.55
C TRP A 146 9.70 -21.83 -12.18
N ASP A 147 9.76 -21.82 -13.52
CA ASP A 147 10.51 -20.84 -14.31
C ASP A 147 9.86 -20.70 -15.69
N ASP A 148 9.21 -19.59 -15.94
CA ASP A 148 8.58 -19.27 -17.21
C ASP A 148 9.59 -18.85 -18.29
N PHE A 149 10.75 -18.35 -17.88
CA PHE A 149 11.70 -17.74 -18.81
C PHE A 149 12.58 -18.76 -19.53
N GLY A 150 13.07 -19.78 -18.84
CA GLY A 150 14.08 -20.68 -19.38
C GLY A 150 15.36 -19.92 -19.75
N GLU A 151 15.85 -20.14 -20.99
CA GLU A 151 17.08 -19.51 -21.49
C GLU A 151 16.81 -18.26 -22.35
N ILE A 152 15.57 -17.73 -22.38
CA ILE A 152 15.23 -16.57 -23.22
C ILE A 152 16.03 -15.33 -22.77
N ASP A 153 16.64 -14.66 -23.73
CA ASP A 153 17.29 -13.36 -23.52
C ASP A 153 16.28 -12.24 -23.80
N LEU A 154 16.09 -11.34 -22.85
CA LEU A 154 15.19 -10.19 -22.95
C LEU A 154 15.92 -8.89 -23.30
N ALA A 155 17.25 -8.90 -23.40
CA ALA A 155 18.00 -7.69 -23.71
C ALA A 155 17.54 -7.07 -25.05
N GLY A 156 17.15 -5.80 -25.02
CA GLY A 156 16.66 -5.07 -26.19
C GLY A 156 15.26 -5.48 -26.68
N LYS A 157 14.52 -6.28 -25.95
CA LYS A 157 13.19 -6.78 -26.30
C LYS A 157 12.09 -6.22 -25.40
N VAL A 158 10.86 -6.31 -25.85
CA VAL A 158 9.65 -5.98 -25.08
C VAL A 158 9.09 -7.27 -24.48
N ALA A 159 9.04 -7.35 -23.16
CA ALA A 159 8.43 -8.47 -22.46
C ALA A 159 6.92 -8.24 -22.27
N VAL A 160 6.10 -9.22 -22.65
CA VAL A 160 4.64 -9.17 -22.49
C VAL A 160 4.21 -10.25 -21.50
N PHE A 161 3.54 -9.81 -20.45
CA PHE A 161 3.15 -10.62 -19.30
C PHE A 161 1.63 -10.81 -19.22
N LEU A 162 1.22 -11.94 -18.68
CA LEU A 162 -0.11 -12.09 -18.09
C LEU A 162 -0.10 -11.53 -16.67
N VAL A 163 -1.22 -10.93 -16.25
CA VAL A 163 -1.41 -10.46 -14.87
C VAL A 163 -1.72 -11.63 -13.94
N ASN A 164 -1.45 -11.47 -12.64
CA ASN A 164 -1.69 -12.44 -11.57
C ASN A 164 -0.76 -13.67 -11.61
N ASP A 165 -1.06 -14.69 -10.80
CA ASP A 165 -0.32 -15.93 -10.66
C ASP A 165 -0.78 -17.01 -11.65
N PRO A 166 0.04 -18.00 -11.97
CA PRO A 166 -0.34 -19.07 -12.90
C PRO A 166 -1.57 -19.88 -12.48
N ASP A 167 -1.90 -19.91 -11.18
CA ASP A 167 -3.00 -20.74 -10.67
C ASP A 167 -4.24 -19.96 -10.20
N PHE A 168 -4.26 -18.61 -10.31
CA PHE A 168 -5.39 -17.81 -9.80
C PHE A 168 -6.75 -18.19 -10.42
N ALA A 169 -6.75 -18.53 -11.71
CA ALA A 169 -7.93 -18.97 -12.46
C ALA A 169 -7.94 -20.49 -12.72
N ALA A 170 -7.04 -21.26 -12.07
CA ALA A 170 -6.96 -22.70 -12.26
C ALA A 170 -8.12 -23.41 -11.59
N THR A 171 -8.68 -24.41 -12.30
CA THR A 171 -9.63 -25.34 -11.70
C THR A 171 -8.89 -26.35 -10.82
N THR A 172 -9.58 -26.94 -9.85
CA THR A 172 -9.00 -27.93 -8.91
C THR A 172 -8.37 -29.16 -9.57
N ASN A 173 -8.69 -29.41 -10.83
CA ASN A 173 -8.16 -30.55 -11.60
C ASN A 173 -6.90 -30.20 -12.40
N GLU A 174 -6.52 -28.93 -12.49
CA GLU A 174 -5.31 -28.52 -13.19
C GLU A 174 -4.06 -28.77 -12.34
N PRO A 175 -2.94 -29.26 -12.93
CA PRO A 175 -1.71 -29.57 -12.18
C PRO A 175 -1.08 -28.37 -11.46
N VAL A 176 -1.42 -27.14 -11.87
CA VAL A 176 -0.94 -25.89 -11.29
C VAL A 176 -1.74 -25.48 -10.03
N ALA A 177 -2.95 -26.01 -9.86
CA ALA A 177 -3.86 -25.60 -8.78
C ALA A 177 -3.20 -25.65 -7.40
N GLY A 178 -3.27 -24.55 -6.66
CA GLY A 178 -2.72 -24.40 -5.31
C GLY A 178 -1.20 -24.25 -5.24
N ARG A 179 -0.50 -24.21 -6.37
CA ARG A 179 0.96 -24.11 -6.41
C ARG A 179 1.47 -22.73 -6.01
N PHE A 180 0.69 -21.69 -6.29
CA PHE A 180 0.94 -20.29 -5.90
C PHE A 180 -0.03 -19.78 -4.82
N GLY A 181 -0.85 -20.65 -4.26
CA GLY A 181 -1.85 -20.29 -3.24
C GLY A 181 -3.29 -20.25 -3.77
N GLY A 182 -3.52 -20.69 -5.00
CA GLY A 182 -4.83 -20.71 -5.64
C GLY A 182 -5.34 -19.29 -5.88
N LYS A 183 -6.49 -18.95 -5.31
CA LYS A 183 -7.03 -17.59 -5.45
C LYS A 183 -6.20 -16.50 -4.77
N ARG A 184 -5.44 -16.82 -3.73
CA ARG A 184 -4.61 -15.84 -3.05
C ARG A 184 -3.42 -15.48 -3.93
N MET A 185 -3.34 -14.20 -4.31
CA MET A 185 -2.19 -13.70 -5.06
C MET A 185 -0.91 -13.82 -4.23
N THR A 186 0.17 -14.26 -4.86
CA THR A 186 1.53 -14.13 -4.34
C THR A 186 2.18 -12.85 -4.88
N TYR A 187 3.38 -12.50 -4.40
CA TYR A 187 4.11 -11.36 -4.96
C TYR A 187 4.43 -11.56 -6.45
N TYR A 188 4.62 -12.80 -6.90
CA TYR A 188 4.81 -13.11 -8.32
C TYR A 188 3.63 -12.67 -9.20
N GLY A 189 2.41 -12.65 -8.67
CA GLY A 189 1.20 -12.20 -9.37
C GLY A 189 1.12 -10.69 -9.58
N ARG A 190 1.83 -9.90 -8.79
CA ARG A 190 1.79 -8.43 -8.86
C ARG A 190 2.41 -7.90 -10.15
N TRP A 191 1.78 -6.89 -10.75
CA TRP A 191 2.33 -6.20 -11.92
C TRP A 191 3.68 -5.55 -11.64
N THR A 192 3.92 -5.05 -10.42
CA THR A 192 5.21 -4.51 -9.99
C THR A 192 6.33 -5.56 -10.06
N TYR A 193 6.07 -6.80 -9.65
CA TYR A 193 7.01 -7.89 -9.81
C TYR A 193 7.38 -8.12 -11.28
N LYS A 194 6.39 -8.04 -12.20
CA LYS A 194 6.64 -8.23 -13.65
C LYS A 194 7.63 -7.19 -14.17
N PHE A 195 7.49 -5.94 -13.75
CA PHE A 195 8.44 -4.87 -14.13
C PHE A 195 9.80 -5.05 -13.47
N GLU A 196 9.85 -5.43 -12.20
CA GLU A 196 11.11 -5.75 -11.52
C GLU A 196 11.86 -6.91 -12.21
N GLU A 197 11.14 -7.97 -12.59
CA GLU A 197 11.74 -9.14 -13.26
C GLU A 197 12.20 -8.80 -14.69
N ALA A 198 11.42 -8.03 -15.43
CA ALA A 198 11.81 -7.52 -16.74
C ALA A 198 13.09 -6.66 -16.64
N THR A 199 13.14 -5.74 -15.66
CA THR A 199 14.32 -4.91 -15.38
C THR A 199 15.54 -5.77 -15.04
N ARG A 200 15.37 -6.76 -14.17
CA ARG A 200 16.45 -7.66 -13.74
C ARG A 200 17.03 -8.47 -14.89
N ARG A 201 16.21 -8.78 -15.91
CA ARG A 201 16.62 -9.49 -17.13
C ARG A 201 17.02 -8.59 -18.29
N GLY A 202 17.11 -7.27 -18.05
CA GLY A 202 17.57 -6.31 -19.04
C GLY A 202 16.62 -6.06 -20.22
N ALA A 203 15.32 -6.29 -20.03
CA ALA A 203 14.31 -5.97 -21.03
C ALA A 203 14.32 -4.48 -21.35
N LEU A 204 14.00 -4.13 -22.60
CA LEU A 204 13.87 -2.75 -23.05
C LEU A 204 12.57 -2.12 -22.52
N ALA A 205 11.47 -2.89 -22.57
CA ALA A 205 10.16 -2.48 -22.08
C ALA A 205 9.39 -3.69 -21.53
N ALA A 206 8.36 -3.41 -20.72
CA ALA A 206 7.48 -4.43 -20.17
C ALA A 206 6.01 -3.99 -20.24
N LEU A 207 5.17 -4.87 -20.78
CA LEU A 207 3.73 -4.66 -20.89
C LEU A 207 2.99 -5.80 -20.18
N VAL A 208 2.08 -5.47 -19.28
CA VAL A 208 1.22 -6.46 -18.64
C VAL A 208 -0.15 -6.44 -19.32
N ILE A 209 -0.62 -7.58 -19.80
CA ILE A 209 -1.95 -7.68 -20.40
C ILE A 209 -2.99 -7.48 -19.29
N HIS A 210 -3.84 -6.47 -19.47
CA HIS A 210 -4.89 -6.17 -18.51
C HIS A 210 -6.06 -7.13 -18.69
N GLU A 211 -6.41 -7.79 -17.59
CA GLU A 211 -7.62 -8.57 -17.42
C GLU A 211 -8.22 -8.19 -16.07
N THR A 212 -9.48 -7.77 -16.04
CA THR A 212 -10.12 -7.14 -14.87
C THR A 212 -10.10 -8.03 -13.63
N GLN A 213 -10.37 -9.32 -13.77
CA GLN A 213 -10.39 -10.25 -12.65
C GLN A 213 -8.98 -10.48 -12.09
N GLY A 214 -8.00 -10.63 -12.97
CA GLY A 214 -6.61 -10.85 -12.59
C GLY A 214 -5.93 -9.60 -12.02
N ALA A 215 -6.28 -8.42 -12.52
CA ALA A 215 -5.76 -7.15 -12.02
C ALA A 215 -6.43 -6.74 -10.68
N GLY A 216 -7.69 -7.14 -10.48
CA GLY A 216 -8.51 -6.75 -9.33
C GLY A 216 -9.17 -5.36 -9.47
N TYR A 217 -9.06 -4.74 -10.65
CA TYR A 217 -9.68 -3.45 -11.00
C TYR A 217 -9.86 -3.32 -12.51
N GLY A 218 -10.78 -2.42 -12.91
CA GLY A 218 -11.07 -2.16 -14.31
C GLY A 218 -10.00 -1.31 -15.03
N TRP A 219 -10.09 -1.25 -16.36
CA TRP A 219 -9.16 -0.49 -17.19
C TRP A 219 -9.06 1.00 -16.82
N SER A 220 -10.17 1.62 -16.39
CA SER A 220 -10.20 3.03 -15.98
C SER A 220 -9.26 3.35 -14.81
N VAL A 221 -8.98 2.38 -13.95
CA VAL A 221 -8.01 2.52 -12.85
C VAL A 221 -6.59 2.41 -13.42
N ALA A 222 -6.31 1.44 -14.28
CA ALA A 222 -5.01 1.30 -14.93
C ALA A 222 -4.64 2.53 -15.77
N ALA A 223 -5.63 3.20 -16.38
CA ALA A 223 -5.45 4.36 -17.25
C ALA A 223 -5.77 5.71 -16.56
N SER A 224 -5.71 5.78 -15.24
CA SER A 224 -6.11 6.98 -14.46
C SER A 224 -5.15 8.16 -14.60
N SER A 225 -3.86 7.90 -14.87
CA SER A 225 -2.81 8.93 -15.01
C SER A 225 -1.99 8.67 -16.27
N PRO A 226 -2.55 8.94 -17.47
CA PRO A 226 -1.94 8.56 -18.73
C PRO A 226 -0.54 9.15 -18.94
N GLY A 227 0.45 8.26 -19.13
CA GLY A 227 1.83 8.62 -19.43
C GLY A 227 2.61 9.22 -18.27
N GLU A 228 2.02 9.30 -17.07
CA GLU A 228 2.68 9.80 -15.86
C GLU A 228 3.41 8.68 -15.14
N ASN A 229 4.59 8.99 -14.62
CA ASN A 229 5.32 8.07 -13.75
C ASN A 229 6.18 8.81 -12.75
N TYR A 230 6.22 8.29 -11.54
CA TYR A 230 7.20 8.64 -10.52
C TYR A 230 8.15 7.47 -10.32
N SER A 231 9.41 7.76 -10.11
CA SER A 231 10.43 6.75 -9.79
C SER A 231 11.47 7.30 -8.83
N ILE A 232 11.99 6.46 -7.94
CA ILE A 232 13.11 6.84 -7.06
C ILE A 232 14.31 7.13 -7.94
N VAL A 233 15.01 8.24 -7.66
CA VAL A 233 16.25 8.58 -8.36
C VAL A 233 17.27 7.44 -8.15
N PRO A 234 17.74 6.78 -9.23
CA PRO A 234 18.60 5.62 -9.09
C PRO A 234 19.94 5.95 -8.42
N GLY A 235 20.39 5.09 -7.53
CA GLY A 235 21.77 5.11 -7.05
C GLY A 235 22.76 4.66 -8.14
N VAL A 236 24.04 4.90 -7.93
CA VAL A 236 25.13 4.61 -8.91
C VAL A 236 25.19 3.13 -9.33
N ALA A 237 24.74 2.21 -8.49
CA ALA A 237 24.77 0.76 -8.75
C ALA A 237 23.41 0.19 -9.19
N ALA A 238 22.40 1.03 -9.47
CA ALA A 238 21.08 0.57 -9.86
C ALA A 238 21.10 -0.05 -11.27
N LEU A 239 20.21 -1.05 -11.48
CA LEU A 239 19.94 -1.56 -12.83
C LEU A 239 19.34 -0.44 -13.69
N ALA A 240 19.58 -0.51 -15.00
CA ALA A 240 18.94 0.41 -15.94
C ALA A 240 17.41 0.20 -15.89
N PRO A 241 16.63 1.27 -15.66
CA PRO A 241 15.18 1.15 -15.66
C PRO A 241 14.64 0.85 -17.07
N LEU A 242 13.41 0.34 -17.15
CA LEU A 242 12.71 0.10 -18.40
C LEU A 242 12.49 1.43 -19.15
N ALA A 243 12.69 1.40 -20.48
CA ALA A 243 12.37 2.55 -21.31
C ALA A 243 10.87 2.86 -21.31
N LEU A 244 10.05 1.80 -21.32
CA LEU A 244 8.60 1.88 -21.14
C LEU A 244 8.13 0.72 -20.26
N GLN A 245 7.13 1.01 -19.44
CA GLN A 245 6.41 0.03 -18.65
C GLN A 245 4.93 0.37 -18.62
N GLY A 246 4.06 -0.62 -18.51
CA GLY A 246 2.64 -0.34 -18.41
C GLY A 246 1.74 -1.51 -18.76
N TRP A 247 0.50 -1.17 -19.09
CA TRP A 247 -0.58 -2.10 -19.35
C TRP A 247 -0.93 -2.14 -20.84
N LEU A 248 -1.20 -3.33 -21.36
CA LEU A 248 -1.76 -3.55 -22.69
C LEU A 248 -3.22 -4.01 -22.50
N HIS A 249 -4.18 -3.28 -23.10
CA HIS A 249 -5.58 -3.65 -23.03
C HIS A 249 -5.82 -5.05 -23.64
N GLY A 250 -6.71 -5.85 -23.05
CA GLY A 250 -6.97 -7.22 -23.51
C GLY A 250 -7.27 -7.31 -24.99
N ASP A 251 -8.16 -6.45 -25.53
CA ASP A 251 -8.50 -6.44 -26.95
C ASP A 251 -7.28 -6.13 -27.86
N ALA A 252 -6.38 -5.24 -27.40
CA ALA A 252 -5.16 -4.94 -28.15
C ALA A 252 -4.18 -6.12 -28.12
N ALA A 253 -4.10 -6.81 -26.98
CA ALA A 253 -3.33 -8.05 -26.86
C ALA A 253 -3.87 -9.15 -27.78
N GLU A 254 -5.20 -9.35 -27.82
CA GLU A 254 -5.83 -10.33 -28.73
C GLU A 254 -5.50 -10.03 -30.20
N ARG A 255 -5.59 -8.77 -30.63
CA ARG A 255 -5.21 -8.35 -31.99
C ARG A 255 -3.74 -8.64 -32.28
N MET A 256 -2.84 -8.35 -31.34
CA MET A 256 -1.40 -8.61 -31.45
C MET A 256 -1.11 -10.11 -31.61
N PHE A 257 -1.71 -10.96 -30.78
CA PHE A 257 -1.52 -12.42 -30.88
C PHE A 257 -2.13 -12.99 -32.16
N ALA A 258 -3.32 -12.54 -32.56
CA ALA A 258 -3.92 -12.95 -33.83
C ALA A 258 -3.04 -12.61 -35.03
N SER A 259 -2.34 -11.47 -35.02
CA SER A 259 -1.38 -11.08 -36.07
C SER A 259 -0.15 -11.97 -36.10
N ALA A 260 0.22 -12.59 -34.98
CA ALA A 260 1.25 -13.64 -34.90
C ALA A 260 0.72 -15.04 -35.29
N GLY A 261 -0.55 -15.16 -35.65
CA GLY A 261 -1.20 -16.45 -35.92
C GLY A 261 -1.48 -17.28 -34.66
N LEU A 262 -1.59 -16.63 -33.49
CA LEU A 262 -1.79 -17.26 -32.20
C LEU A 262 -3.14 -16.83 -31.59
N ASP A 263 -3.70 -17.70 -30.75
CA ASP A 263 -4.85 -17.39 -29.90
C ASP A 263 -4.37 -17.07 -28.48
N LEU A 264 -4.66 -15.86 -27.97
CA LEU A 264 -4.21 -15.41 -26.66
C LEU A 264 -4.77 -16.30 -25.53
N SER A 265 -6.03 -16.70 -25.62
CA SER A 265 -6.65 -17.55 -24.58
C SER A 265 -5.98 -18.91 -24.49
N GLU A 266 -5.61 -19.49 -25.64
CA GLU A 266 -4.86 -20.74 -25.67
C GLU A 266 -3.45 -20.56 -25.13
N GLN A 267 -2.75 -19.45 -25.46
CA GLN A 267 -1.43 -19.18 -24.92
C GLN A 267 -1.48 -18.95 -23.39
N ALA A 268 -2.50 -18.25 -22.89
CA ALA A 268 -2.72 -18.07 -21.45
C ALA A 268 -2.98 -19.42 -20.75
N ARG A 269 -3.72 -20.33 -21.40
CA ARG A 269 -3.95 -21.69 -20.89
C ARG A 269 -2.64 -22.49 -20.84
N LEU A 270 -1.83 -22.42 -21.90
CA LEU A 270 -0.53 -23.11 -21.97
C LEU A 270 0.45 -22.55 -20.93
N ALA A 271 0.43 -21.24 -20.66
CA ALA A 271 1.28 -20.58 -19.68
C ALA A 271 0.99 -21.05 -18.23
N ARG A 272 -0.14 -21.68 -17.96
CA ARG A 272 -0.42 -22.34 -16.67
C ARG A 272 0.27 -23.70 -16.51
N SER A 273 1.00 -24.13 -17.52
CA SER A 273 1.74 -25.38 -17.48
C SER A 273 3.18 -25.17 -17.01
N ARG A 274 3.67 -26.02 -16.10
CA ARG A 274 5.07 -26.05 -15.66
C ARG A 274 6.08 -26.20 -16.82
N GLY A 275 5.65 -26.78 -17.92
CA GLY A 275 6.47 -26.95 -19.14
C GLY A 275 6.51 -25.71 -20.04
N PHE A 276 5.73 -24.67 -19.73
CA PHE A 276 5.76 -23.43 -20.49
C PHE A 276 7.16 -22.79 -20.46
N LYS A 277 7.56 -22.22 -21.58
CA LYS A 277 8.75 -21.38 -21.70
C LYS A 277 8.42 -20.18 -22.55
N ALA A 278 8.97 -19.03 -22.16
CA ALA A 278 8.84 -17.79 -22.89
C ALA A 278 9.33 -17.96 -24.34
N PHE A 279 8.69 -17.28 -25.27
CA PHE A 279 9.03 -17.32 -26.69
C PHE A 279 8.78 -15.98 -27.38
N GLU A 280 9.54 -15.72 -28.45
CA GLU A 280 9.40 -14.53 -29.26
C GLU A 280 8.22 -14.67 -30.23
N LEU A 281 7.36 -13.65 -30.31
CA LEU A 281 6.28 -13.58 -31.28
C LEU A 281 6.88 -13.34 -32.68
N GLN A 282 6.71 -14.32 -33.56
CA GLN A 282 7.34 -14.29 -34.89
C GLN A 282 6.73 -13.20 -35.77
N ASN A 283 7.59 -12.42 -36.46
CA ASN A 283 7.22 -11.31 -37.35
C ASN A 283 6.39 -10.18 -36.65
N ILE A 284 6.47 -10.07 -35.34
CA ILE A 284 5.83 -9.03 -34.55
C ILE A 284 6.90 -8.20 -33.85
N SER A 285 6.80 -6.88 -33.96
CA SER A 285 7.70 -5.98 -33.23
C SER A 285 6.95 -4.76 -32.71
N PHE A 286 7.53 -4.11 -31.69
CA PHE A 286 6.98 -2.93 -31.04
C PHE A 286 7.77 -1.69 -31.46
N ASN A 287 7.04 -0.60 -31.73
CA ASN A 287 7.60 0.71 -31.99
C ASN A 287 7.06 1.75 -31.02
N ALA A 288 7.91 2.66 -30.59
CA ALA A 288 7.54 3.82 -29.81
C ALA A 288 8.38 5.04 -30.19
N ASP A 289 7.77 6.21 -30.26
CA ASP A 289 8.44 7.50 -30.39
C ASP A 289 7.66 8.51 -29.55
N LEU A 290 8.19 8.85 -28.37
CA LEU A 290 7.50 9.59 -27.33
C LEU A 290 8.38 10.74 -26.87
N MET A 291 7.78 11.94 -26.76
CA MET A 291 8.37 13.06 -26.04
C MET A 291 7.98 12.95 -24.56
N VAL A 292 8.93 13.17 -23.67
CA VAL A 292 8.75 13.04 -22.22
C VAL A 292 9.29 14.29 -21.55
N THR A 293 8.51 14.90 -20.68
CA THR A 293 9.04 15.89 -19.74
C THR A 293 9.61 15.15 -18.53
N VAL A 294 10.72 15.65 -18.02
CA VAL A 294 11.39 15.10 -16.84
C VAL A 294 11.55 16.22 -15.82
N GLU A 295 11.01 16.00 -14.65
CA GLU A 295 11.18 16.88 -13.52
C GLU A 295 11.80 16.09 -12.36
N ARG A 296 12.84 16.65 -11.73
CA ARG A 296 13.37 16.12 -10.49
C ARG A 296 12.69 16.83 -9.33
N ILE A 297 12.09 16.06 -8.46
CA ILE A 297 11.40 16.54 -7.27
C ILE A 297 12.02 15.95 -6.00
N GLU A 298 12.03 16.74 -4.94
CA GLU A 298 12.46 16.31 -3.60
C GLU A 298 11.23 16.20 -2.72
N SER A 299 10.58 15.05 -2.78
CA SER A 299 9.49 14.74 -1.84
C SER A 299 10.05 14.24 -0.51
N ARG A 300 9.19 13.93 0.44
CA ARG A 300 9.64 13.51 1.77
C ARG A 300 8.63 12.67 2.52
N ASN A 301 9.13 11.63 3.18
CA ASN A 301 8.42 10.94 4.24
C ASN A 301 8.39 11.84 5.49
N LEU A 302 7.33 11.73 6.29
CA LEU A 302 7.26 12.38 7.59
C LEU A 302 7.30 11.33 8.70
N LEU A 303 8.12 11.57 9.74
CA LEU A 303 8.26 10.66 10.87
C LEU A 303 8.21 11.43 12.19
N ALA A 304 7.39 10.92 13.10
CA ALA A 304 7.28 11.41 14.48
C ALA A 304 7.63 10.28 15.45
N LEU A 305 8.27 10.62 16.58
CA LEU A 305 8.74 9.67 17.57
C LEU A 305 8.06 9.86 18.91
N LEU A 306 7.56 8.76 19.48
CA LEU A 306 7.22 8.63 20.90
C LEU A 306 8.27 7.74 21.55
N PRO A 307 9.24 8.31 22.32
CA PRO A 307 10.34 7.54 22.89
C PRO A 307 9.88 6.51 23.91
N GLY A 308 10.47 5.32 23.85
CA GLY A 308 10.33 4.28 24.85
C GLY A 308 11.19 4.54 26.08
N THR A 309 10.76 4.03 27.22
CA THR A 309 11.41 4.29 28.52
C THR A 309 12.57 3.35 28.84
N THR A 310 12.56 2.13 28.28
CA THR A 310 13.51 1.07 28.66
C THR A 310 14.29 0.54 27.46
N TYR A 311 13.63 0.41 26.32
CA TYR A 311 14.20 -0.12 25.07
C TYR A 311 13.94 0.86 23.92
N PRO A 312 14.46 2.10 23.98
CA PRO A 312 14.15 3.13 23.00
C PRO A 312 14.64 2.80 21.58
N GLN A 313 15.61 1.90 21.42
CA GLN A 313 16.11 1.44 20.11
C GLN A 313 15.23 0.34 19.47
N GLU A 314 14.31 -0.25 20.24
CA GLU A 314 13.31 -1.19 19.71
C GLU A 314 12.07 -0.39 19.32
N THR A 315 11.73 -0.38 18.06
CA THR A 315 10.65 0.47 17.52
C THR A 315 9.44 -0.33 17.08
N ILE A 316 8.25 0.20 17.35
CA ILE A 316 7.00 -0.22 16.72
C ILE A 316 6.64 0.89 15.74
N MET A 317 6.37 0.55 14.48
CA MET A 317 6.01 1.52 13.47
C MET A 317 4.50 1.51 13.22
N VAL A 318 3.93 2.72 13.08
CA VAL A 318 2.54 2.94 12.68
C VAL A 318 2.57 3.81 11.44
N SER A 319 1.89 3.43 10.39
CA SER A 319 2.02 4.13 9.11
C SER A 319 0.72 4.30 8.34
N SER A 320 0.73 5.31 7.48
CA SER A 320 -0.24 5.67 6.45
C SER A 320 0.50 6.42 5.35
N HIS A 321 -0.19 6.90 4.30
CA HIS A 321 0.44 7.81 3.34
C HIS A 321 -0.26 9.18 3.31
N TRP A 322 0.49 10.22 2.94
CA TRP A 322 -0.06 11.57 2.88
C TRP A 322 -0.41 12.02 1.47
N ASP A 323 0.16 11.37 0.46
CA ASP A 323 -0.09 11.73 -0.95
C ASP A 323 -1.44 11.23 -1.44
N ALA A 324 -1.87 11.80 -2.56
CA ALA A 324 -2.95 11.35 -3.41
C ALA A 324 -2.69 11.85 -4.84
N TYR A 325 -3.62 11.68 -5.76
CA TYR A 325 -3.42 11.87 -7.21
C TYR A 325 -3.35 13.34 -7.70
N GLY A 326 -3.40 14.32 -6.79
CA GLY A 326 -3.26 15.73 -7.16
C GLY A 326 -4.42 16.26 -7.99
N GLN A 327 -4.08 16.93 -9.09
CA GLN A 327 -5.05 17.50 -10.02
C GLN A 327 -5.01 16.78 -11.36
N GLY A 328 -6.17 16.44 -11.90
CA GLY A 328 -6.32 15.73 -13.16
C GLY A 328 -7.28 16.41 -14.12
N GLN A 329 -7.75 15.67 -15.12
CA GLN A 329 -8.78 16.14 -16.04
C GLN A 329 -10.09 16.42 -15.27
N PRO A 330 -10.86 17.43 -15.68
CA PRO A 330 -12.15 17.73 -15.08
C PRO A 330 -13.10 16.52 -15.20
N ASP A 331 -13.82 16.24 -14.14
CA ASP A 331 -14.96 15.32 -14.18
C ASP A 331 -16.20 16.00 -14.79
N ASP A 332 -17.33 15.26 -14.85
CA ASP A 332 -18.60 15.77 -15.40
C ASP A 332 -19.16 16.98 -14.63
N LEU A 333 -18.68 17.25 -13.42
CA LEU A 333 -19.01 18.42 -12.59
C LEU A 333 -17.95 19.53 -12.69
N GLY A 334 -16.92 19.34 -13.51
CA GLY A 334 -15.81 20.30 -13.68
C GLY A 334 -14.80 20.29 -12.54
N ARG A 335 -14.81 19.29 -11.65
CA ARG A 335 -13.83 19.14 -10.56
C ARG A 335 -12.54 18.53 -11.10
N THR A 336 -11.40 19.08 -10.72
CA THR A 336 -10.08 18.62 -11.14
C THR A 336 -9.24 18.03 -10.02
N VAL A 337 -9.55 18.39 -8.76
CA VAL A 337 -8.82 17.91 -7.59
C VAL A 337 -9.28 16.49 -7.24
N ARG A 338 -8.34 15.58 -7.07
CA ARG A 338 -8.54 14.24 -6.51
C ARG A 338 -8.13 14.28 -5.05
N PRO A 339 -9.09 14.48 -4.12
CA PRO A 339 -8.77 14.88 -2.75
C PRO A 339 -8.19 13.75 -1.90
N GLY A 340 -8.39 12.48 -2.27
CA GLY A 340 -7.91 11.36 -1.49
C GLY A 340 -8.38 11.41 -0.03
N ALA A 341 -9.69 11.60 0.18
CA ALA A 341 -10.21 11.78 1.53
C ALA A 341 -10.22 10.49 2.34
N ASN A 342 -10.61 9.39 1.72
CA ASN A 342 -10.50 8.07 2.32
C ASN A 342 -9.16 7.41 1.99
N ASP A 343 -8.61 7.71 0.81
CA ASP A 343 -7.33 7.22 0.30
C ASP A 343 -6.29 8.37 0.21
N ASP A 344 -5.46 8.73 1.24
CA ASP A 344 -5.45 8.12 2.57
C ASP A 344 -5.40 9.20 3.67
N ALA A 345 -6.18 10.30 3.49
CA ALA A 345 -6.29 11.29 4.57
C ALA A 345 -6.94 10.68 5.83
N LEU A 346 -7.81 9.66 5.68
CA LEU A 346 -8.48 9.01 6.82
C LEU A 346 -7.53 8.07 7.58
N GLY A 347 -6.69 7.31 6.90
CA GLY A 347 -5.63 6.52 7.56
C GLY A 347 -4.62 7.43 8.27
N THR A 348 -4.22 8.54 7.63
CA THR A 348 -3.38 9.57 8.26
C THR A 348 -4.04 10.17 9.52
N ALA A 349 -5.36 10.43 9.49
CA ALA A 349 -6.11 10.85 10.68
C ALA A 349 -6.11 9.78 11.78
N GLY A 350 -6.21 8.50 11.40
CA GLY A 350 -6.07 7.36 12.30
C GLY A 350 -4.69 7.30 12.97
N VAL A 351 -3.61 7.51 12.22
CA VAL A 351 -2.24 7.56 12.75
C VAL A 351 -2.06 8.72 13.75
N ILE A 352 -2.61 9.91 13.47
CA ILE A 352 -2.55 11.06 14.38
C ILE A 352 -3.35 10.77 15.68
N GLU A 353 -4.53 10.16 15.58
CA GLU A 353 -5.33 9.78 16.74
C GLU A 353 -4.66 8.66 17.57
N LEU A 354 -4.04 7.67 16.92
CA LEU A 354 -3.20 6.68 17.62
C LEU A 354 -2.05 7.36 18.40
N ALA A 355 -1.37 8.31 17.76
CA ALA A 355 -0.31 9.07 18.41
C ALA A 355 -0.83 9.79 19.66
N ARG A 356 -2.00 10.41 19.57
CA ARG A 356 -2.65 11.11 20.70
C ARG A 356 -2.97 10.17 21.85
N VAL A 357 -3.63 9.04 21.59
CA VAL A 357 -4.04 8.11 22.65
C VAL A 357 -2.87 7.36 23.26
N LEU A 358 -1.87 7.00 22.46
CA LEU A 358 -0.64 6.37 22.95
C LEU A 358 0.20 7.33 23.81
N LYS A 359 0.32 8.61 23.41
CA LYS A 359 0.99 9.64 24.21
C LYS A 359 0.31 9.89 25.55
N ALA A 360 -1.03 9.83 25.57
CA ALA A 360 -1.83 9.99 26.80
C ALA A 360 -1.86 8.72 27.68
N SER A 361 -1.39 7.59 27.16
CA SER A 361 -1.36 6.30 27.88
C SER A 361 -0.15 6.19 28.80
N THR A 362 -0.10 5.12 29.61
CA THR A 362 1.09 4.78 30.39
C THR A 362 2.30 4.61 29.44
N PRO A 363 3.45 5.25 29.75
CA PRO A 363 4.63 5.14 28.93
C PRO A 363 5.06 3.70 28.67
N MET A 364 5.36 3.39 27.41
CA MET A 364 5.78 2.06 26.98
C MET A 364 7.29 1.89 27.13
N ALA A 365 7.75 0.63 27.20
CA ALA A 365 9.18 0.31 27.25
C ALA A 365 9.87 0.55 25.89
N ARG A 366 9.18 0.28 24.78
CA ARG A 366 9.64 0.46 23.40
C ARG A 366 9.19 1.79 22.83
N SER A 367 9.93 2.30 21.87
CA SER A 367 9.53 3.48 21.10
C SER A 367 8.44 3.17 20.08
N VAL A 368 7.62 4.19 19.75
CA VAL A 368 6.69 4.13 18.63
C VAL A 368 7.08 5.22 17.62
N VAL A 369 7.21 4.82 16.36
CA VAL A 369 7.47 5.71 15.22
C VAL A 369 6.18 5.81 14.41
N PHE A 370 5.68 7.04 14.23
CA PHE A 370 4.55 7.34 13.36
C PHE A 370 5.11 7.84 12.04
N ALA A 371 4.90 7.08 10.98
CA ALA A 371 5.41 7.37 9.65
C ALA A 371 4.23 7.68 8.72
N VAL A 372 4.35 8.79 7.97
CA VAL A 372 3.37 9.16 6.95
C VAL A 372 4.15 9.29 5.63
N TRP A 373 3.96 8.31 4.75
CA TRP A 373 4.78 8.13 3.56
C TRP A 373 4.37 9.05 2.42
N THR A 374 5.28 9.29 1.50
CA THR A 374 5.02 9.96 0.21
C THR A 374 4.98 8.95 -0.92
N ALA A 375 4.34 9.33 -2.01
CA ALA A 375 4.34 8.59 -3.29
C ALA A 375 3.97 7.10 -3.13
N GLU A 376 3.01 6.81 -2.25
CA GLU A 376 2.40 5.48 -2.13
C GLU A 376 1.70 5.12 -3.43
N GLU A 377 0.85 6.05 -3.92
CA GLU A 377 0.03 5.97 -5.12
C GLU A 377 0.84 5.71 -6.41
N SER A 378 2.13 6.03 -6.34
CA SER A 378 3.07 5.85 -7.45
C SER A 378 3.90 4.56 -7.34
N GLY A 379 3.54 3.66 -6.41
CA GLY A 379 4.17 2.36 -6.23
C GLY A 379 5.02 2.24 -4.98
N LEU A 380 4.55 2.73 -3.84
CA LEU A 380 5.15 2.59 -2.51
C LEU A 380 6.54 3.21 -2.42
N LEU A 381 6.80 4.34 -3.13
CA LEU A 381 8.16 4.86 -3.30
C LEU A 381 8.75 5.42 -2.01
N GLY A 382 7.92 6.05 -1.17
CA GLY A 382 8.35 6.59 0.13
C GLY A 382 8.76 5.49 1.11
N SER A 383 7.89 4.51 1.32
CA SER A 383 8.17 3.36 2.18
C SER A 383 9.30 2.47 1.62
N SER A 384 9.44 2.35 0.29
CA SER A 384 10.56 1.67 -0.36
C SER A 384 11.89 2.40 -0.13
N THR A 385 11.90 3.74 -0.20
CA THR A 385 13.06 4.56 0.13
C THR A 385 13.47 4.33 1.59
N TYR A 386 12.49 4.37 2.51
CA TYR A 386 12.75 4.09 3.92
C TYR A 386 13.26 2.67 4.15
N ALA A 387 12.67 1.66 3.52
CA ALA A 387 13.10 0.27 3.66
C ALA A 387 14.53 0.02 3.16
N SER A 388 14.99 0.80 2.17
CA SER A 388 16.36 0.73 1.64
C SER A 388 17.38 1.53 2.46
N ALA A 389 16.96 2.62 3.11
CA ALA A 389 17.78 3.49 3.93
C ALA A 389 17.04 3.87 5.24
N PRO A 390 16.83 2.89 6.14
CA PRO A 390 16.00 3.08 7.31
C PRO A 390 16.70 3.95 8.38
N ILE A 391 15.99 4.96 8.92
CA ILE A 391 16.45 5.77 10.05
C ILE A 391 16.50 4.91 11.31
N TYR A 392 15.49 4.08 11.52
CA TYR A 392 15.44 3.09 12.61
C TYR A 392 15.75 1.72 12.05
N PRO A 393 16.76 0.98 12.57
CA PRO A 393 17.16 -0.30 11.99
C PRO A 393 15.99 -1.29 11.91
N LEU A 394 15.73 -1.84 10.74
CA LEU A 394 14.60 -2.77 10.52
C LEU A 394 14.76 -4.08 11.32
N ALA A 395 16.01 -4.44 11.64
CA ALA A 395 16.30 -5.56 12.53
C ALA A 395 15.68 -5.40 13.93
N THR A 396 15.65 -4.17 14.45
CA THR A 396 15.08 -3.82 15.76
C THR A 396 13.71 -3.16 15.65
N THR A 397 13.13 -3.09 14.46
CA THR A 397 11.70 -2.78 14.26
C THR A 397 10.88 -4.01 14.61
N VAL A 398 10.06 -3.90 15.65
CA VAL A 398 9.29 -5.00 16.25
C VAL A 398 8.17 -5.44 15.32
N ALA A 399 7.41 -4.47 14.83
CA ALA A 399 6.29 -4.64 13.90
C ALA A 399 5.97 -3.33 13.19
N ASN A 400 5.26 -3.41 12.06
CA ASN A 400 4.62 -2.26 11.40
C ASN A 400 3.11 -2.47 11.29
N PHE A 401 2.35 -1.41 11.58
CA PHE A 401 0.90 -1.34 11.53
C PHE A 401 0.50 -0.25 10.55
N THR A 402 -0.10 -0.64 9.42
CA THR A 402 -0.50 0.30 8.37
C THR A 402 -2.01 0.47 8.37
N LEU A 403 -2.45 1.71 8.26
CA LEU A 403 -3.82 2.12 8.01
C LEU A 403 -3.88 2.71 6.60
N ASP A 404 -4.82 2.24 5.81
CA ASP A 404 -5.01 2.67 4.42
C ASP A 404 -6.47 2.38 4.03
N ILE A 405 -7.23 3.39 3.65
CA ILE A 405 -8.66 3.30 3.36
C ILE A 405 -9.46 2.68 4.50
N LEU A 406 -10.13 3.48 5.30
CA LEU A 406 -10.91 2.99 6.42
C LEU A 406 -12.42 3.04 6.14
N GLN A 407 -13.18 2.28 6.95
CA GLN A 407 -14.63 2.15 6.80
C GLN A 407 -15.35 3.44 7.22
N THR A 408 -16.21 3.98 6.34
CA THR A 408 -16.96 5.23 6.56
C THR A 408 -18.48 5.04 6.70
N ALA A 409 -18.96 3.78 6.72
CA ALA A 409 -20.40 3.45 6.79
C ALA A 409 -20.86 2.95 8.18
N GLY A 410 -20.03 3.17 9.22
CA GLY A 410 -20.40 2.87 10.59
C GLY A 410 -19.77 1.59 11.16
N PRO A 411 -20.14 1.21 12.40
CA PRO A 411 -19.53 0.10 13.11
C PRO A 411 -19.91 -1.26 12.51
N ALA A 412 -18.99 -2.23 12.62
CA ALA A 412 -19.15 -3.58 12.10
C ALA A 412 -18.99 -4.64 13.20
N ARG A 413 -19.55 -5.84 12.95
CA ARG A 413 -19.42 -7.03 13.81
C ARG A 413 -18.14 -7.80 13.56
N ASP A 414 -17.41 -7.47 12.50
CA ASP A 414 -16.16 -8.12 12.12
C ASP A 414 -15.09 -7.14 11.65
N VAL A 415 -13.91 -7.69 11.44
CA VAL A 415 -12.74 -7.04 10.83
C VAL A 415 -12.25 -7.92 9.72
N ILE A 416 -11.94 -7.37 8.57
CA ILE A 416 -11.36 -8.14 7.47
C ILE A 416 -9.87 -8.32 7.70
N LEU A 417 -9.42 -9.58 7.69
CA LEU A 417 -8.01 -9.95 7.78
C LEU A 417 -7.42 -10.06 6.38
N ILE A 418 -6.42 -9.23 6.09
CA ILE A 418 -5.68 -9.23 4.83
C ILE A 418 -4.42 -10.08 4.98
N GLY A 419 -4.14 -10.92 3.99
CA GLY A 419 -2.93 -11.77 3.98
C GLY A 419 -2.94 -12.82 5.08
N GLU A 420 -4.05 -13.52 5.30
CA GLU A 420 -4.16 -14.57 6.33
C GLU A 420 -3.03 -15.62 6.22
N GLY A 421 -2.45 -15.97 7.37
CA GLY A 421 -1.39 -16.99 7.46
C GLY A 421 0.03 -16.43 7.36
N GLN A 422 0.22 -15.10 7.46
CA GLN A 422 1.52 -14.47 7.37
C GLN A 422 2.28 -14.42 8.70
N SER A 423 1.67 -13.90 9.77
CA SER A 423 2.38 -13.73 11.04
C SER A 423 1.51 -14.01 12.27
N ASP A 424 2.13 -14.09 13.45
CA ASP A 424 1.42 -14.23 14.73
C ASP A 424 0.75 -12.92 15.22
N LEU A 425 0.96 -11.80 14.52
CA LEU A 425 0.19 -10.56 14.73
C LEU A 425 -1.30 -10.74 14.43
N GLU A 426 -1.65 -11.69 13.57
CA GLU A 426 -3.05 -12.07 13.32
C GLU A 426 -3.74 -12.61 14.58
N ASP A 427 -2.99 -13.28 15.46
CA ASP A 427 -3.53 -13.76 16.74
C ASP A 427 -3.75 -12.58 17.71
N ASP A 428 -2.90 -11.55 17.64
CA ASP A 428 -3.10 -10.29 18.38
C ASP A 428 -4.35 -9.57 17.89
N LEU A 429 -4.51 -9.45 16.58
CA LEU A 429 -5.67 -8.82 15.97
C LEU A 429 -6.97 -9.57 16.35
N ARG A 430 -6.93 -10.90 16.34
CA ARG A 430 -8.08 -11.72 16.76
C ARG A 430 -8.45 -11.48 18.21
N ARG A 431 -7.47 -11.37 19.13
CA ARG A 431 -7.72 -11.07 20.54
C ARG A 431 -8.29 -9.67 20.73
N ALA A 432 -7.73 -8.66 20.05
CA ALA A 432 -8.20 -7.29 20.11
C ALA A 432 -9.64 -7.16 19.56
N ALA A 433 -9.95 -7.79 18.43
CA ALA A 433 -11.29 -7.81 17.86
C ALA A 433 -12.28 -8.50 18.79
N ALA A 434 -11.92 -9.64 19.40
CA ALA A 434 -12.76 -10.34 20.38
C ALA A 434 -13.05 -9.48 21.62
N ALA A 435 -12.10 -8.66 22.08
CA ALA A 435 -12.32 -7.72 23.20
C ALA A 435 -13.35 -6.63 22.85
N GLN A 436 -13.51 -6.30 21.56
CA GLN A 436 -14.57 -5.41 21.05
C GLN A 436 -15.88 -6.17 20.72
N GLY A 437 -15.95 -7.49 20.94
CA GLY A 437 -17.10 -8.32 20.55
C GLY A 437 -17.17 -8.56 19.02
N ARG A 438 -16.07 -8.37 18.28
CA ARG A 438 -15.94 -8.55 16.83
C ARG A 438 -15.20 -9.84 16.52
N VAL A 439 -15.34 -10.34 15.31
CA VAL A 439 -14.62 -11.51 14.79
C VAL A 439 -13.72 -11.12 13.62
N LEU A 440 -12.69 -11.93 13.33
CA LEU A 440 -11.94 -11.79 12.09
C LEU A 440 -12.64 -12.57 10.97
N THR A 441 -12.79 -11.92 9.83
CA THR A 441 -13.27 -12.51 8.58
C THR A 441 -12.13 -12.44 7.55
N PRO A 442 -11.81 -13.52 6.83
CA PRO A 442 -10.84 -13.46 5.73
C PRO A 442 -11.27 -12.47 4.64
N GLU A 443 -10.29 -11.89 3.96
CA GLU A 443 -10.57 -11.07 2.77
C GLU A 443 -11.37 -11.84 1.72
N SER A 444 -12.29 -11.16 1.03
CA SER A 444 -13.23 -11.80 0.11
C SER A 444 -12.66 -12.02 -1.29
N LEU A 445 -11.66 -11.23 -1.68
CA LEU A 445 -11.01 -11.23 -2.99
C LEU A 445 -9.48 -11.32 -2.84
N PRO A 446 -8.95 -12.44 -2.30
CA PRO A 446 -7.51 -12.60 -2.06
C PRO A 446 -6.68 -12.58 -3.35
N GLU A 447 -7.32 -12.78 -4.52
CA GLU A 447 -6.74 -12.61 -5.85
C GLU A 447 -6.38 -11.16 -6.19
N ASN A 448 -6.92 -10.17 -5.49
CA ASN A 448 -6.56 -8.76 -5.67
C ASN A 448 -5.18 -8.43 -5.08
N GLY A 449 -4.62 -9.31 -4.25
CA GLY A 449 -3.27 -9.17 -3.69
C GLY A 449 -3.07 -7.93 -2.84
N LEU A 450 -4.08 -7.53 -2.07
CA LEU A 450 -4.04 -6.30 -1.25
C LEU A 450 -2.87 -6.30 -0.26
N PHE A 451 -2.46 -7.48 0.22
CA PHE A 451 -1.27 -7.60 1.08
C PHE A 451 0.01 -7.02 0.44
N PHE A 452 0.07 -6.88 -0.88
CA PHE A 452 1.24 -6.37 -1.60
C PHE A 452 1.03 -4.95 -2.14
N ARG A 453 -0.03 -4.22 -1.71
CA ARG A 453 -0.48 -2.97 -2.34
C ARG A 453 -0.41 -1.75 -1.42
N ALA A 454 0.08 -1.86 -0.21
CA ALA A 454 0.20 -0.74 0.72
C ALA A 454 1.59 -0.70 1.37
N ASP A 455 1.91 0.38 2.04
CA ASP A 455 3.24 0.76 2.54
C ASP A 455 3.87 -0.18 3.58
N HIS A 456 3.11 -1.13 4.14
CA HIS A 456 3.68 -2.17 4.99
C HIS A 456 4.57 -3.14 4.20
N PHE A 457 4.31 -3.29 2.89
CA PHE A 457 4.93 -4.33 2.10
C PHE A 457 6.45 -4.15 1.90
N PRO A 458 7.01 -2.96 1.60
CA PRO A 458 8.45 -2.77 1.55
C PRO A 458 9.16 -3.16 2.85
N LEU A 459 8.54 -2.93 4.01
CA LEU A 459 9.07 -3.35 5.31
C LEU A 459 8.97 -4.87 5.51
N ALA A 460 7.85 -5.47 5.07
CA ALA A 460 7.69 -6.94 5.08
C ALA A 460 8.78 -7.63 4.26
N ARG A 461 9.13 -7.09 3.09
CA ARG A 461 10.24 -7.58 2.23
C ARG A 461 11.60 -7.56 2.96
N GLN A 462 11.77 -6.72 3.98
CA GLN A 462 12.95 -6.67 4.85
C GLN A 462 12.78 -7.49 6.13
N GLY A 463 11.71 -8.27 6.21
CA GLY A 463 11.44 -9.21 7.29
C GLY A 463 10.73 -8.61 8.51
N VAL A 464 10.30 -7.35 8.52
CA VAL A 464 9.50 -6.77 9.60
C VAL A 464 8.10 -7.39 9.60
N PRO A 465 7.60 -7.98 10.70
CA PRO A 465 6.22 -8.44 10.78
C PRO A 465 5.24 -7.27 10.66
N VAL A 466 4.18 -7.46 9.89
CA VAL A 466 3.26 -6.37 9.53
C VAL A 466 1.80 -6.76 9.72
N LEU A 467 0.94 -5.76 9.95
CA LEU A 467 -0.52 -5.83 9.79
C LEU A 467 -1.00 -4.65 8.95
N LEU A 468 -1.93 -4.92 8.05
CA LEU A 468 -2.66 -3.94 7.26
C LEU A 468 -4.14 -3.97 7.65
N LEU A 469 -4.72 -2.80 7.92
CA LEU A 469 -6.17 -2.60 7.93
C LEU A 469 -6.54 -1.72 6.75
N MET A 470 -7.33 -2.29 5.83
CA MET A 470 -7.80 -1.65 4.61
C MET A 470 -9.24 -2.11 4.33
N ALA A 471 -10.17 -1.17 4.26
CA ALA A 471 -11.60 -1.47 4.21
C ALA A 471 -12.08 -2.06 2.88
N ILE A 472 -11.28 -2.01 1.81
CA ILE A 472 -11.66 -2.56 0.49
C ILE A 472 -11.33 -4.06 0.33
N ALA A 473 -10.82 -4.71 1.36
CA ALA A 473 -10.47 -6.13 1.34
C ALA A 473 -11.69 -7.08 1.37
N GLY A 474 -12.84 -6.56 1.70
CA GLY A 474 -14.10 -7.31 1.76
C GLY A 474 -15.17 -6.50 2.49
N GLY A 475 -16.43 -6.63 2.12
CA GLY A 475 -17.52 -5.98 2.82
C GLY A 475 -17.55 -6.43 4.28
N VAL A 476 -17.50 -5.50 5.22
CA VAL A 476 -17.67 -5.81 6.64
C VAL A 476 -19.15 -6.09 6.97
N ASP A 477 -19.43 -6.83 8.02
CA ASP A 477 -20.79 -7.05 8.53
C ASP A 477 -21.23 -5.85 9.38
N LEU A 478 -21.71 -4.80 8.71
CA LEU A 478 -22.16 -3.58 9.38
C LEU A 478 -23.26 -3.85 10.40
N ILE A 479 -23.26 -3.11 11.51
CA ILE A 479 -24.36 -3.17 12.49
C ILE A 479 -25.69 -2.82 11.81
N GLU A 480 -25.69 -1.82 10.94
CA GLU A 480 -26.81 -1.40 10.13
C GLU A 480 -26.66 -1.91 8.68
N GLY A 481 -27.59 -2.76 8.25
CA GLY A 481 -27.60 -3.31 6.88
C GLY A 481 -26.76 -4.57 6.66
N GLY A 482 -25.96 -5.00 7.63
CA GLY A 482 -25.22 -6.27 7.56
C GLY A 482 -24.14 -6.31 6.49
N ARG A 483 -23.72 -7.53 6.15
CA ARG A 483 -22.72 -7.80 5.10
C ARG A 483 -23.08 -7.18 3.75
N ALA A 484 -24.38 -7.24 3.38
CA ALA A 484 -24.84 -6.71 2.10
C ALA A 484 -24.59 -5.20 1.96
N ALA A 485 -24.74 -4.44 3.06
CA ALA A 485 -24.44 -3.01 3.06
C ALA A 485 -22.93 -2.74 2.99
N GLY A 486 -22.10 -3.54 3.66
CA GLY A 486 -20.64 -3.46 3.53
C GLY A 486 -20.16 -3.78 2.11
N ASP A 487 -20.70 -4.82 1.49
CA ASP A 487 -20.39 -5.16 0.10
C ASP A 487 -20.85 -4.07 -0.88
N GLN A 488 -21.99 -3.41 -0.59
CA GLN A 488 -22.47 -2.30 -1.42
C GLN A 488 -21.54 -1.08 -1.28
N TRP A 489 -21.10 -0.76 -0.06
CA TRP A 489 -20.16 0.32 0.19
C TRP A 489 -18.84 0.15 -0.61
N ILE A 490 -18.29 -1.08 -0.66
CA ILE A 490 -17.09 -1.36 -1.45
C ILE A 490 -17.36 -1.15 -2.94
N ARG A 491 -18.45 -1.73 -3.45
CA ARG A 491 -18.80 -1.57 -4.89
C ARG A 491 -18.94 -0.10 -5.28
N ASP A 492 -19.59 0.70 -4.45
CA ASP A 492 -19.78 2.13 -4.71
C ASP A 492 -18.47 2.90 -4.62
N TYR A 493 -17.65 2.64 -3.58
CA TYR A 493 -16.37 3.32 -3.40
C TYR A 493 -15.37 2.94 -4.49
N VAL A 494 -15.07 1.66 -4.65
CA VAL A 494 -14.07 1.17 -5.61
C VAL A 494 -14.52 1.39 -7.06
N GLY A 495 -15.82 1.24 -7.34
CA GLY A 495 -16.36 1.38 -8.69
C GLY A 495 -16.51 2.83 -9.16
N GLN A 496 -16.57 3.80 -8.25
CA GLN A 496 -16.91 5.19 -8.60
C GLN A 496 -15.88 6.22 -8.10
N CYS A 497 -15.36 6.07 -6.87
CA CYS A 497 -14.64 7.15 -6.21
C CYS A 497 -13.14 6.85 -5.94
N TYR A 498 -12.74 5.60 -5.89
CA TYR A 498 -11.36 5.20 -5.68
C TYR A 498 -10.45 5.83 -6.76
N HIS A 499 -9.49 6.65 -6.34
CA HIS A 499 -8.60 7.46 -7.19
C HIS A 499 -9.31 8.54 -8.03
N GLN A 500 -10.51 8.96 -7.66
CA GLN A 500 -11.33 9.91 -8.41
C GLN A 500 -11.62 11.19 -7.60
N THR A 501 -12.18 12.19 -8.27
CA THR A 501 -12.55 13.48 -7.67
C THR A 501 -13.66 13.35 -6.60
N CYS A 502 -14.40 12.27 -6.58
CA CYS A 502 -15.46 12.02 -5.60
C CYS A 502 -14.97 11.33 -4.32
N ASP A 503 -13.68 10.92 -4.22
CA ASP A 503 -13.08 10.56 -2.94
C ASP A 503 -12.83 11.83 -2.09
N ALA A 504 -13.93 12.44 -1.67
CA ALA A 504 -13.98 13.71 -0.98
C ALA A 504 -14.61 13.54 0.42
N TRP A 505 -14.17 14.37 1.38
CA TRP A 505 -14.75 14.39 2.70
C TRP A 505 -16.27 14.63 2.67
N SER A 506 -17.00 13.90 3.52
CA SER A 506 -18.45 14.08 3.66
C SER A 506 -18.84 14.20 5.15
N PRO A 507 -19.72 15.15 5.51
CA PRO A 507 -20.26 15.23 6.85
C PRO A 507 -21.18 14.04 7.21
N ASN A 508 -21.55 13.23 6.23
CA ASN A 508 -22.41 12.06 6.40
C ASN A 508 -21.62 10.77 6.71
N TRP A 509 -20.29 10.83 6.75
CA TRP A 509 -19.49 9.67 7.13
C TRP A 509 -19.74 9.26 8.58
N ASP A 510 -20.00 8.00 8.80
CA ASP A 510 -20.02 7.41 10.13
C ASP A 510 -18.67 6.75 10.43
N LEU A 511 -17.78 7.50 11.05
CA LEU A 511 -16.41 7.06 11.35
C LEU A 511 -16.30 6.16 12.59
N ARG A 512 -17.42 5.76 13.23
CA ARG A 512 -17.36 4.88 14.40
C ARG A 512 -16.69 3.54 14.07
N GLY A 513 -16.88 3.01 12.85
CA GLY A 513 -16.20 1.80 12.39
C GLY A 513 -14.70 2.00 12.24
N ALA A 514 -14.28 3.08 11.58
CA ALA A 514 -12.87 3.45 11.46
C ALA A 514 -12.20 3.62 12.84
N ALA A 515 -12.88 4.29 13.78
CA ALA A 515 -12.38 4.44 15.16
C ALA A 515 -12.22 3.10 15.88
N GLN A 516 -13.15 2.14 15.67
CA GLN A 516 -13.01 0.78 16.20
C GLN A 516 -11.76 0.07 15.65
N ASP A 517 -11.47 0.23 14.36
CA ASP A 517 -10.30 -0.38 13.72
C ASP A 517 -8.99 0.26 14.23
N VAL A 518 -8.94 1.57 14.36
CA VAL A 518 -7.80 2.28 14.98
C VAL A 518 -7.57 1.83 16.44
N GLU A 519 -8.64 1.60 17.21
CA GLU A 519 -8.54 1.10 18.58
C GLU A 519 -7.97 -0.33 18.67
N LEU A 520 -8.14 -1.19 17.65
CA LEU A 520 -7.48 -2.50 17.59
C LEU A 520 -5.95 -2.33 17.61
N TYR A 521 -5.43 -1.42 16.79
CA TYR A 521 -4.00 -1.13 16.76
C TYR A 521 -3.52 -0.51 18.06
N HIS A 522 -4.29 0.38 18.69
CA HIS A 522 -3.97 0.92 20.00
C HIS A 522 -3.70 -0.18 21.02
N GLN A 523 -4.60 -1.17 21.12
CA GLN A 523 -4.46 -2.28 22.08
C GLN A 523 -3.23 -3.14 21.77
N ILE A 524 -3.04 -3.53 20.51
CA ILE A 524 -1.91 -4.39 20.11
C ILE A 524 -0.57 -3.68 20.33
N ILE A 525 -0.48 -2.40 19.97
CA ILE A 525 0.74 -1.59 20.14
C ILE A 525 1.11 -1.42 21.61
N LYS A 526 0.13 -1.17 22.49
CA LYS A 526 0.35 -1.10 23.95
C LYS A 526 0.90 -2.41 24.49
N ASP A 527 0.34 -3.54 24.10
CA ASP A 527 0.78 -4.85 24.55
C ASP A 527 2.21 -5.14 24.07
N LEU A 528 2.51 -4.89 22.81
CA LEU A 528 3.86 -5.06 22.24
C LEU A 528 4.86 -4.05 22.84
N GLY A 529 4.45 -2.81 23.00
CA GLY A 529 5.28 -1.73 23.55
C GLY A 529 5.68 -1.95 25.00
N SER A 530 4.87 -2.69 25.75
CA SER A 530 5.08 -2.99 27.19
C SER A 530 5.67 -4.38 27.44
N SER A 531 5.85 -5.21 26.40
CA SER A 531 6.36 -6.59 26.51
C SER A 531 7.74 -6.77 25.85
N ARG A 532 8.35 -7.94 26.07
CA ARG A 532 9.58 -8.37 25.36
C ARG A 532 9.30 -9.31 24.19
N ARG A 533 8.03 -9.51 23.82
CA ARG A 533 7.66 -10.35 22.69
C ARG A 533 8.11 -9.71 21.37
N TRP A 534 8.62 -10.55 20.47
CA TRP A 534 8.93 -10.24 19.10
C TRP A 534 7.97 -11.04 18.22
N PRO A 535 7.08 -10.38 17.48
CA PRO A 535 6.21 -11.06 16.53
C PRO A 535 7.01 -11.87 15.51
N GLN A 536 6.44 -13.02 15.11
CA GLN A 536 7.09 -13.96 14.20
C GLN A 536 6.27 -14.15 12.94
N TRP A 537 6.95 -14.25 11.81
CA TRP A 537 6.36 -14.77 10.59
C TRP A 537 6.05 -16.25 10.75
N ARG A 538 4.96 -16.72 10.19
CA ARG A 538 4.63 -18.14 10.17
C ARG A 538 5.59 -18.87 9.22
N SER A 539 5.74 -20.18 9.41
CA SER A 539 6.66 -21.00 8.60
C SER A 539 6.29 -21.06 7.10
N SER A 540 5.04 -20.73 6.77
CA SER A 540 4.55 -20.63 5.39
C SER A 540 4.85 -19.27 4.74
N SER A 541 5.26 -18.27 5.51
CA SER A 541 5.54 -16.93 4.99
C SER A 541 6.91 -16.86 4.34
N GLU A 542 6.98 -16.25 3.16
CA GLU A 542 8.22 -15.99 2.42
C GLU A 542 9.19 -15.04 3.15
N PHE A 543 8.68 -14.23 4.10
CA PHE A 543 9.46 -13.24 4.85
C PHE A 543 10.15 -13.84 6.10
N GLN A 544 9.83 -15.06 6.50
CA GLN A 544 10.38 -15.69 7.70
C GLN A 544 11.90 -15.81 7.64
N ALA A 545 12.44 -16.28 6.52
CA ALA A 545 13.88 -16.49 6.35
C ALA A 545 14.67 -15.18 6.47
N ILE A 546 14.14 -14.09 5.90
CA ILE A 546 14.76 -12.76 5.96
C ILE A 546 14.78 -12.26 7.42
N ARG A 547 13.66 -12.41 8.14
CA ARG A 547 13.58 -12.01 9.55
C ARG A 547 14.56 -12.79 10.43
N ALA A 548 14.79 -14.07 10.13
CA ALA A 548 15.72 -14.90 10.88
C ALA A 548 17.17 -14.37 10.83
N LEU A 549 17.59 -13.73 9.73
CA LEU A 549 18.95 -13.16 9.59
C LEU A 549 19.23 -12.02 10.58
N SER A 550 18.23 -11.41 11.17
CA SER A 550 18.37 -10.28 12.10
C SER A 550 18.27 -10.66 13.58
N VAL A 551 18.18 -11.96 13.93
CA VAL A 551 17.96 -12.44 15.32
C VAL A 551 19.03 -11.91 16.27
N ASP A 552 20.31 -11.98 15.88
CA ASP A 552 21.42 -11.59 16.77
C ASP A 552 21.45 -10.09 17.09
N GLN A 553 20.87 -9.26 16.22
CA GLN A 553 20.78 -7.81 16.43
C GLN A 553 19.67 -7.44 17.44
N ARG A 554 18.69 -8.30 17.65
CA ARG A 554 17.58 -8.13 18.61
C ARG A 554 17.90 -8.59 20.02
N GLN A 555 18.97 -9.36 20.19
CA GLN A 555 19.37 -9.92 21.49
C GLN A 555 20.40 -9.06 22.23
N ARG A 556 20.87 -8.00 21.59
CA ARG A 556 21.84 -7.06 22.17
C ARG A 556 21.10 -5.86 22.77
#